data_ddcd8584a7e4c81e12af5b990c17c3dd
#
_entry.id   ddcd8584a7e4c81e12af5b990c17c3dd
#
_cell.length_a   1.000
_cell.length_b   1.000
_cell.length_c   1.000
_cell.angle_alpha   90.00
_cell.angle_beta   90.00
_cell.angle_gamma   90.00
#
_symmetry.space_group_name_H-M   'P 1'
#
loop_
_entity.id
_entity.type
_entity.pdbx_description
1 polymer ?
#
loop_
_entity_poly.entity_id
_entity_poly.type
_entity_poly.pdbx_seq_one_letter_code
_entity_poly.pdbx_strand_id
1 'polypeptide(L)'
;RWTTVTGVQTCALPICTALAVITAIPMALMASANLVPWWVYQPTRRLMDATRAINEMVFAMLFVVAVGLGPFAGVLALWIHTTGVLAKLFSEAVEAIDPQPVEGIRSTGASALHEIIYGVIPQVMPLWISFTLYRFESNVRSASVVGMVGAGGIGVVLWEIIRGFQYAETCAVMIIIVLTVSMIDVVSARIRKVLV
;
A
#
# COMPACT_ATOMS: atom_id res chain seq x y z
N ARG A 1 28.04 6.29 0.82
CA ARG A 1 27.07 6.01 -0.27
C ARG A 1 25.98 4.99 0.16
N TRP A 2 26.32 3.92 0.89
CA TRP A 2 25.37 2.91 1.39
C TRP A 2 24.37 3.47 2.42
N THR A 3 24.82 4.32 3.33
CA THR A 3 23.99 4.91 4.39
C THR A 3 22.90 5.86 3.86
N THR A 4 23.15 6.55 2.76
CA THR A 4 22.14 7.43 2.12
C THR A 4 21.09 6.64 1.36
N VAL A 5 21.44 5.55 0.71
CA VAL A 5 20.51 4.71 -0.08
C VAL A 5 19.55 3.94 0.85
N THR A 6 20.06 3.35 1.93
CA THR A 6 19.23 2.68 2.94
C THR A 6 18.35 3.68 3.69
N GLY A 7 18.86 4.85 4.04
CA GLY A 7 18.08 5.89 4.73
C GLY A 7 16.89 6.39 3.90
N VAL A 8 17.08 6.64 2.61
CA VAL A 8 15.99 7.07 1.71
C VAL A 8 14.90 5.99 1.59
N GLN A 9 15.27 4.72 1.47
CA GLN A 9 14.30 3.62 1.41
C GLN A 9 13.54 3.43 2.72
N THR A 10 14.24 3.51 3.86
CA THR A 10 13.65 3.33 5.18
C THR A 10 12.59 4.40 5.48
N CYS A 11 12.75 5.61 4.95
CA CYS A 11 11.75 6.68 5.10
C CYS A 11 10.70 6.68 3.99
N ALA A 12 11.08 6.38 2.75
CA ALA A 12 10.17 6.45 1.59
C ALA A 12 9.06 5.39 1.65
N LEU A 13 9.34 4.16 2.08
CA LEU A 13 8.37 3.07 2.14
C LEU A 13 7.25 3.30 3.17
N PRO A 14 7.54 3.68 4.43
CA PRO A 14 6.49 4.04 5.38
C PRO A 14 5.66 5.24 4.90
N ILE A 15 6.30 6.24 4.30
CA ILE A 15 5.62 7.44 3.79
C ILE A 15 4.67 7.08 2.65
N CYS A 16 5.10 6.31 1.65
CA CYS A 16 4.22 5.94 0.54
C CYS A 16 3.06 5.05 1.01
N THR A 17 3.29 4.14 1.97
CA THR A 17 2.23 3.32 2.54
C THR A 17 1.26 4.14 3.38
N ALA A 18 1.75 5.07 4.20
CA ALA A 18 0.91 5.98 4.98
C ALA A 18 0.04 6.89 4.08
N LEU A 19 0.63 7.46 3.04
CA LEU A 19 -0.10 8.24 2.03
C LEU A 19 -1.15 7.39 1.32
N ALA A 20 -0.82 6.14 1.00
CA ALA A 20 -1.75 5.21 0.37
C ALA A 20 -2.93 4.88 1.30
N VAL A 21 -2.71 4.68 2.58
CA VAL A 21 -3.78 4.45 3.57
C VAL A 21 -4.68 5.68 3.70
N ILE A 22 -4.10 6.87 3.85
CA ILE A 22 -4.86 8.14 3.96
C ILE A 22 -5.75 8.37 2.74
N THR A 23 -5.25 8.07 1.53
CA THR A 23 -6.02 8.22 0.29
C THR A 23 -6.98 7.05 0.04
N ALA A 24 -6.64 5.84 0.50
CA ALA A 24 -7.48 4.65 0.34
C ALA A 24 -8.76 4.70 1.21
N ILE A 25 -8.72 5.27 2.41
CA ILE A 25 -9.87 5.34 3.31
C ILE A 25 -11.05 6.07 2.66
N PRO A 26 -10.94 7.33 2.20
CA PRO A 26 -12.06 8.02 1.55
C PRO A 26 -12.50 7.32 0.26
N MET A 27 -11.57 6.78 -0.54
CA MET A 27 -11.91 6.03 -1.74
C MET A 27 -12.66 4.74 -1.42
N ALA A 28 -12.30 4.04 -0.36
CA ALA A 28 -12.98 2.82 0.08
C ALA A 28 -14.41 3.10 0.53
N LEU A 29 -14.64 4.15 1.30
CA LEU A 29 -15.98 4.56 1.72
C LEU A 29 -16.85 4.96 0.51
N MET A 30 -16.30 5.65 -0.48
CA MET A 30 -17.00 6.01 -1.72
C MET A 30 -17.22 4.80 -2.65
N ALA A 31 -16.47 3.72 -2.47
CA ALA A 31 -16.57 2.50 -3.26
C ALA A 31 -17.37 1.38 -2.57
N SER A 32 -17.99 1.65 -1.43
CA SER A 32 -18.79 0.69 -0.68
C SER A 32 -20.26 0.83 -1.07
N ALA A 33 -20.88 -0.27 -1.57
CA ALA A 33 -22.27 -0.27 -2.03
C ALA A 33 -23.28 0.03 -0.91
N ASN A 34 -22.92 -0.25 0.35
CA ASN A 34 -23.76 -0.05 1.51
C ASN A 34 -23.88 1.43 1.94
N LEU A 35 -22.94 2.29 1.55
CA LEU A 35 -22.83 3.67 2.06
C LEU A 35 -23.18 4.72 1.03
N VAL A 36 -23.03 4.45 -0.27
CA VAL A 36 -23.05 5.47 -1.33
C VAL A 36 -23.95 5.05 -2.49
N PRO A 37 -24.67 6.02 -3.13
CA PRO A 37 -25.51 5.74 -4.29
C PRO A 37 -24.68 5.21 -5.47
N TRP A 38 -25.32 4.42 -6.33
CA TRP A 38 -24.70 3.71 -7.47
C TRP A 38 -23.88 4.63 -8.41
N TRP A 39 -24.25 5.88 -8.56
CA TRP A 39 -23.57 6.85 -9.43
C TRP A 39 -22.16 7.22 -8.96
N VAL A 40 -21.88 7.18 -7.65
CA VAL A 40 -20.55 7.44 -7.08
C VAL A 40 -19.78 6.12 -6.93
N TYR A 41 -20.49 5.06 -6.54
CA TYR A 41 -19.93 3.72 -6.39
C TYR A 41 -19.28 3.20 -7.66
N GLN A 42 -19.98 3.22 -8.82
CA GLN A 42 -19.48 2.65 -10.07
C GLN A 42 -18.18 3.30 -10.57
N PRO A 43 -18.08 4.64 -10.73
CA PRO A 43 -16.87 5.25 -11.24
C PRO A 43 -15.68 5.06 -10.29
N THR A 44 -15.90 5.15 -8.97
CA THR A 44 -14.85 4.94 -7.98
C THR A 44 -14.31 3.51 -8.04
N ARG A 45 -15.18 2.52 -8.15
CA ARG A 45 -14.80 1.11 -8.25
C ARG A 45 -14.02 0.83 -9.55
N ARG A 46 -14.44 1.39 -10.67
CA ARG A 46 -13.71 1.27 -11.95
C ARG A 46 -12.33 1.92 -11.89
N LEU A 47 -12.22 3.07 -11.24
CA LEU A 47 -10.94 3.75 -11.04
C LEU A 47 -9.97 2.88 -10.20
N MET A 48 -10.45 2.30 -9.10
CA MET A 48 -9.65 1.38 -8.27
C MET A 48 -9.24 0.13 -9.03
N ASP A 49 -10.15 -0.47 -9.81
CA ASP A 49 -9.85 -1.64 -10.61
C ASP A 49 -8.80 -1.32 -11.69
N ALA A 50 -8.85 -0.15 -12.31
CA ALA A 50 -7.86 0.32 -13.27
C ALA A 50 -6.47 0.53 -12.64
N THR A 51 -6.41 1.19 -11.47
CA THR A 51 -5.14 1.48 -10.80
C THR A 51 -4.43 0.23 -10.29
N ARG A 52 -5.16 -0.80 -9.86
CA ARG A 52 -4.57 -2.08 -9.43
C ARG A 52 -4.28 -3.05 -10.59
N ALA A 53 -4.94 -2.88 -11.74
CA ALA A 53 -4.72 -3.75 -12.91
C ALA A 53 -3.34 -3.54 -13.54
N ILE A 54 -2.79 -2.33 -13.39
CA ILE A 54 -1.47 -1.97 -13.88
C ILE A 54 -0.44 -2.33 -12.82
N ASN A 55 0.61 -3.07 -13.20
CA ASN A 55 1.68 -3.45 -12.29
C ASN A 55 2.48 -2.22 -11.83
N GLU A 56 2.97 -2.23 -10.58
CA GLU A 56 3.76 -1.14 -10.01
C GLU A 56 5.03 -0.80 -10.82
N MET A 57 5.61 -1.77 -11.55
CA MET A 57 6.78 -1.52 -12.42
C MET A 57 6.42 -0.64 -13.61
N VAL A 58 5.23 -0.81 -14.19
CA VAL A 58 4.77 0.00 -15.32
C VAL A 58 4.55 1.44 -14.86
N PHE A 59 3.94 1.63 -13.69
CA PHE A 59 3.84 2.97 -13.08
C PHE A 59 5.21 3.57 -12.79
N ALA A 60 6.16 2.77 -12.29
CA ALA A 60 7.51 3.25 -12.02
C ALA A 60 8.19 3.74 -13.30
N MET A 61 8.12 2.97 -14.39
CA MET A 61 8.67 3.38 -15.69
C MET A 61 8.00 4.66 -16.20
N LEU A 62 6.68 4.77 -16.12
CA LEU A 62 5.93 5.95 -16.52
C LEU A 62 6.38 7.19 -15.75
N PHE A 63 6.50 7.08 -14.42
CA PHE A 63 6.93 8.22 -13.59
C PHE A 63 8.42 8.54 -13.77
N VAL A 64 9.27 7.55 -14.01
CA VAL A 64 10.68 7.81 -14.35
C VAL A 64 10.79 8.62 -15.65
N VAL A 65 9.96 8.34 -16.64
CA VAL A 65 9.93 9.13 -17.89
C VAL A 65 9.34 10.53 -17.67
N ALA A 66 8.33 10.67 -16.82
CA ALA A 66 7.62 11.93 -16.60
C ALA A 66 8.36 12.91 -15.67
N VAL A 67 8.97 12.40 -14.58
CA VAL A 67 9.53 13.19 -13.49
C VAL A 67 11.07 13.07 -13.44
N GLY A 68 11.61 12.07 -14.10
CA GLY A 68 13.03 11.74 -14.08
C GLY A 68 13.40 10.61 -13.14
N LEU A 69 14.65 10.15 -13.27
CA LEU A 69 15.22 9.11 -12.43
C LEU A 69 15.33 9.58 -10.96
N GLY A 70 14.82 8.80 -10.02
CA GLY A 70 15.00 9.11 -8.60
C GLY A 70 13.97 8.46 -7.68
N PRO A 71 14.18 8.56 -6.35
CA PRO A 71 13.31 7.96 -5.35
C PRO A 71 11.86 8.46 -5.40
N PHE A 72 11.66 9.68 -5.87
CA PHE A 72 10.32 10.29 -5.96
C PHE A 72 9.41 9.56 -6.95
N ALA A 73 9.94 9.14 -8.11
CA ALA A 73 9.21 8.34 -9.08
C ALA A 73 8.75 7.00 -8.49
N GLY A 74 9.63 6.33 -7.70
CA GLY A 74 9.29 5.09 -7.01
C GLY A 74 8.21 5.26 -5.94
N VAL A 75 8.27 6.33 -5.16
CA VAL A 75 7.24 6.65 -4.15
C VAL A 75 5.88 6.87 -4.80
N LEU A 76 5.81 7.63 -5.90
CA LEU A 76 4.58 7.87 -6.64
C LEU A 76 3.98 6.59 -7.22
N ALA A 77 4.83 5.74 -7.81
CA ALA A 77 4.39 4.47 -8.40
C ALA A 77 3.78 3.54 -7.35
N LEU A 78 4.50 3.33 -6.24
CA LEU A 78 4.04 2.51 -5.13
C LEU A 78 2.81 3.11 -4.45
N TRP A 79 2.74 4.42 -4.29
CA TRP A 79 1.60 5.10 -3.70
C TRP A 79 0.32 4.85 -4.50
N ILE A 80 0.31 5.11 -5.81
CA ILE A 80 -0.88 4.96 -6.66
C ILE A 80 -1.33 3.51 -6.71
N HIS A 81 -0.40 2.58 -6.98
CA HIS A 81 -0.73 1.15 -7.03
C HIS A 81 -1.26 0.64 -5.68
N THR A 82 -0.59 0.98 -4.58
CA THR A 82 -0.99 0.56 -3.23
C THR A 82 -2.34 1.16 -2.83
N THR A 83 -2.61 2.43 -3.19
CA THR A 83 -3.91 3.07 -2.95
C THR A 83 -5.04 2.29 -3.63
N GLY A 84 -4.87 1.91 -4.91
CA GLY A 84 -5.89 1.14 -5.62
C GLY A 84 -6.18 -0.21 -4.98
N VAL A 85 -5.14 -0.93 -4.54
CA VAL A 85 -5.29 -2.23 -3.87
C VAL A 85 -5.90 -2.09 -2.48
N LEU A 86 -5.41 -1.15 -1.65
CA LEU A 86 -5.93 -0.93 -0.30
C LEU A 86 -7.38 -0.44 -0.32
N ALA A 87 -7.71 0.51 -1.19
CA ALA A 87 -9.06 1.02 -1.32
C ALA A 87 -10.05 -0.11 -1.65
N LYS A 88 -9.67 -1.04 -2.52
CA LYS A 88 -10.48 -2.21 -2.85
C LYS A 88 -10.68 -3.14 -1.66
N LEU A 89 -9.59 -3.54 -0.98
CA LEU A 89 -9.66 -4.40 0.20
C LEU A 89 -10.46 -3.74 1.33
N PHE A 90 -10.29 -2.44 1.52
CA PHE A 90 -11.04 -1.69 2.53
C PHE A 90 -12.52 -1.59 2.20
N SER A 91 -12.90 -1.39 0.93
CA SER A 91 -14.30 -1.36 0.51
C SER A 91 -14.98 -2.72 0.68
N GLU A 92 -14.29 -3.82 0.36
CA GLU A 92 -14.79 -5.17 0.56
C GLU A 92 -14.96 -5.49 2.06
N ALA A 93 -14.06 -5.01 2.92
CA ALA A 93 -14.21 -5.12 4.36
C ALA A 93 -15.44 -4.36 4.88
N VAL A 94 -15.71 -3.15 4.35
CA VAL A 94 -16.91 -2.36 4.68
C VAL A 94 -18.18 -3.02 4.18
N GLU A 95 -18.16 -3.67 3.03
CA GLU A 95 -19.32 -4.40 2.51
C GLU A 95 -19.65 -5.68 3.32
N ALA A 96 -18.66 -6.25 4.01
CA ALA A 96 -18.76 -7.49 4.79
C ALA A 96 -19.12 -7.29 6.26
N ILE A 97 -19.39 -6.06 6.72
CA ILE A 97 -19.74 -5.78 8.13
C ILE A 97 -21.11 -6.35 8.52
N ASP A 98 -21.31 -6.57 9.82
CA ASP A 98 -22.63 -6.85 10.38
C ASP A 98 -23.51 -5.57 10.34
N PRO A 99 -24.70 -5.62 9.72
CA PRO A 99 -25.60 -4.48 9.63
C PRO A 99 -26.26 -4.13 10.98
N GLN A 100 -26.40 -5.07 11.92
CA GLN A 100 -27.13 -4.85 13.17
C GLN A 100 -26.61 -3.67 14.02
N PRO A 101 -25.31 -3.49 14.28
CA PRO A 101 -24.80 -2.32 15.00
C PRO A 101 -25.09 -1.01 14.28
N VAL A 102 -25.01 -0.99 12.95
CA VAL A 102 -25.29 0.20 12.13
C VAL A 102 -26.77 0.58 12.20
N GLU A 103 -27.68 -0.39 12.10
CA GLU A 103 -29.11 -0.19 12.25
C GLU A 103 -29.49 0.28 13.67
N GLY A 104 -28.81 -0.26 14.69
CA GLY A 104 -28.96 0.19 16.07
C GLY A 104 -28.64 1.68 16.25
N ILE A 105 -27.54 2.15 15.64
CA ILE A 105 -27.18 3.57 15.67
C ILE A 105 -28.16 4.42 14.84
N ARG A 106 -28.58 3.93 13.69
CA ARG A 106 -29.60 4.61 12.86
C ARG A 106 -30.93 4.79 13.58
N SER A 107 -31.35 3.82 14.38
CA SER A 107 -32.62 3.89 15.15
C SER A 107 -32.62 4.99 16.22
N THR A 108 -31.43 5.46 16.65
CA THR A 108 -31.33 6.62 17.59
C THR A 108 -31.48 7.98 16.89
N GLY A 109 -31.70 8.01 15.57
CA GLY A 109 -31.77 9.24 14.79
C GLY A 109 -30.41 9.86 14.43
N ALA A 110 -29.34 9.08 14.49
CA ALA A 110 -27.99 9.52 14.16
C ALA A 110 -27.86 9.88 12.66
N SER A 111 -26.99 10.85 12.33
CA SER A 111 -26.67 11.19 10.95
C SER A 111 -25.76 10.13 10.31
N ALA A 112 -25.74 10.08 8.97
CA ALA A 112 -24.90 9.13 8.21
C ALA A 112 -23.42 9.15 8.62
N LEU A 113 -22.87 10.29 9.00
CA LEU A 113 -21.49 10.38 9.50
C LEU A 113 -21.31 9.65 10.84
N HIS A 114 -22.29 9.73 11.73
CA HIS A 114 -22.24 9.01 13.01
C HIS A 114 -22.39 7.49 12.80
N GLU A 115 -23.23 7.07 11.83
CA GLU A 115 -23.32 5.66 11.44
C GLU A 115 -21.95 5.12 10.97
N ILE A 116 -21.24 5.87 10.15
CA ILE A 116 -19.90 5.48 9.66
C ILE A 116 -18.88 5.44 10.82
N ILE A 117 -18.81 6.49 11.63
CA ILE A 117 -17.78 6.60 12.68
C ILE A 117 -17.98 5.58 13.80
N TYR A 118 -19.21 5.37 14.25
CA TYR A 118 -19.50 4.51 15.40
C TYR A 118 -19.99 3.11 15.04
N GLY A 119 -20.56 2.93 13.84
CA GLY A 119 -21.08 1.64 13.40
C GLY A 119 -20.11 0.88 12.48
N VAL A 120 -19.54 1.56 11.49
CA VAL A 120 -18.71 0.92 10.46
C VAL A 120 -17.24 0.84 10.86
N ILE A 121 -16.62 1.98 11.18
CA ILE A 121 -15.18 2.06 11.44
C ILE A 121 -14.71 1.11 12.53
N PRO A 122 -15.36 0.98 13.70
CA PRO A 122 -14.89 0.08 14.75
C PRO A 122 -14.85 -1.40 14.31
N GLN A 123 -15.76 -1.81 13.45
CA GLN A 123 -15.83 -3.19 12.94
C GLN A 123 -14.71 -3.49 11.95
N VAL A 124 -14.37 -2.53 11.07
CA VAL A 124 -13.39 -2.75 9.98
C VAL A 124 -11.94 -2.42 10.40
N MET A 125 -11.74 -1.64 11.47
CA MET A 125 -10.43 -1.15 11.91
C MET A 125 -9.38 -2.27 12.06
N PRO A 126 -9.63 -3.39 12.75
CA PRO A 126 -8.65 -4.45 12.91
C PRO A 126 -8.23 -5.04 11.55
N LEU A 127 -9.18 -5.23 10.66
CA LEU A 127 -8.94 -5.78 9.33
C LEU A 127 -8.19 -4.78 8.44
N TRP A 128 -8.51 -3.50 8.49
CA TRP A 128 -7.79 -2.44 7.78
C TRP A 128 -6.32 -2.34 8.22
N ILE A 129 -6.05 -2.44 9.51
CA ILE A 129 -4.67 -2.47 10.03
C ILE A 129 -3.93 -3.71 9.50
N SER A 130 -4.58 -4.87 9.50
CA SER A 130 -4.00 -6.10 8.97
C SER A 130 -3.66 -5.99 7.49
N PHE A 131 -4.56 -5.44 6.66
CA PHE A 131 -4.30 -5.21 5.24
C PHE A 131 -3.19 -4.18 5.00
N THR A 132 -3.13 -3.12 5.82
CA THR A 132 -2.08 -2.11 5.75
C THR A 132 -0.70 -2.72 6.01
N LEU A 133 -0.56 -3.54 7.05
CA LEU A 133 0.68 -4.23 7.37
C LEU A 133 1.08 -5.21 6.26
N TYR A 134 0.13 -5.96 5.71
CA TYR A 134 0.38 -6.85 4.58
C TYR A 134 0.86 -6.08 3.34
N ARG A 135 0.26 -4.93 3.04
CA ARG A 135 0.70 -4.09 1.91
C ARG A 135 2.04 -3.43 2.16
N PHE A 136 2.35 -3.04 3.38
CA PHE A 136 3.68 -2.54 3.73
C PHE A 136 4.76 -3.60 3.46
N GLU A 137 4.56 -4.83 3.90
CA GLU A 137 5.43 -5.97 3.62
C GLU A 137 5.60 -6.21 2.11
N SER A 138 4.50 -6.20 1.35
CA SER A 138 4.53 -6.32 -0.12
C SER A 138 5.30 -5.17 -0.78
N ASN A 139 5.11 -3.92 -0.33
CA ASN A 139 5.80 -2.75 -0.85
C ASN A 139 7.31 -2.81 -0.63
N VAL A 140 7.77 -3.40 0.48
CA VAL A 140 9.22 -3.60 0.74
C VAL A 140 9.84 -4.52 -0.32
N ARG A 141 9.14 -5.60 -0.69
CA ARG A 141 9.59 -6.49 -1.77
C ARG A 141 9.56 -5.79 -3.14
N SER A 142 8.46 -5.12 -3.44
CA SER A 142 8.31 -4.38 -4.70
C SER A 142 9.33 -3.25 -4.87
N ALA A 143 9.74 -2.61 -3.79
CA ALA A 143 10.71 -1.51 -3.84
C ALA A 143 12.09 -1.94 -4.36
N SER A 144 12.52 -3.18 -4.12
CA SER A 144 13.77 -3.70 -4.67
C SER A 144 13.70 -3.85 -6.19
N VAL A 145 12.56 -4.28 -6.71
CA VAL A 145 12.32 -4.49 -8.14
C VAL A 145 12.09 -3.15 -8.86
N VAL A 146 11.29 -2.27 -8.29
CA VAL A 146 11.03 -0.91 -8.79
C VAL A 146 12.32 -0.08 -8.83
N GLY A 147 13.23 -0.30 -7.87
CA GLY A 147 14.56 0.32 -7.88
C GLY A 147 15.41 -0.05 -9.10
N MET A 148 15.30 -1.25 -9.65
CA MET A 148 16.05 -1.67 -10.84
C MET A 148 15.69 -0.88 -12.10
N VAL A 149 14.49 -0.32 -12.19
CA VAL A 149 14.07 0.56 -13.30
C VAL A 149 14.45 2.04 -13.09
N GLY A 150 15.30 2.33 -12.10
CA GLY A 150 15.80 3.69 -11.88
C GLY A 150 14.93 4.53 -10.94
N ALA A 151 13.95 3.94 -10.29
CA ALA A 151 13.10 4.61 -9.31
C ALA A 151 13.71 4.70 -7.89
N GLY A 152 15.05 4.58 -7.80
CA GLY A 152 15.81 4.77 -6.57
C GLY A 152 15.87 3.54 -5.65
N GLY A 153 16.62 3.67 -4.56
CA GLY A 153 16.75 2.64 -3.53
C GLY A 153 17.81 1.58 -3.78
N ILE A 154 17.75 0.48 -3.01
CA ILE A 154 18.73 -0.61 -3.06
C ILE A 154 18.74 -1.35 -4.41
N GLY A 155 17.61 -1.31 -5.14
CA GLY A 155 17.49 -1.94 -6.45
C GLY A 155 18.39 -1.29 -7.51
N VAL A 156 18.66 0.01 -7.43
CA VAL A 156 19.62 0.68 -8.34
C VAL A 156 21.04 0.15 -8.11
N VAL A 157 21.44 0.02 -6.85
CA VAL A 157 22.76 -0.51 -6.49
C VAL A 157 22.88 -1.97 -6.93
N LEU A 158 21.85 -2.77 -6.71
CA LEU A 158 21.80 -4.16 -7.19
C LEU A 158 21.97 -4.22 -8.71
N TRP A 159 21.29 -3.38 -9.44
CA TRP A 159 21.36 -3.32 -10.90
C TRP A 159 22.75 -2.91 -11.42
N GLU A 160 23.38 -1.91 -10.78
CA GLU A 160 24.74 -1.46 -11.12
C GLU A 160 25.76 -2.60 -10.90
N ILE A 161 25.69 -3.33 -9.78
CA ILE A 161 26.60 -4.43 -9.44
C ILE A 161 26.41 -5.61 -10.41
N ILE A 162 25.15 -5.96 -10.74
CA ILE A 162 24.84 -7.02 -11.72
C ILE A 162 25.46 -6.67 -13.07
N ARG A 163 25.27 -5.43 -13.56
CA ARG A 163 25.87 -4.99 -14.81
C ARG A 163 27.40 -4.94 -14.80
N GLY A 164 27.98 -4.75 -13.62
CA GLY A 164 29.43 -4.81 -13.41
C GLY A 164 30.00 -6.23 -13.35
N PHE A 165 29.14 -7.28 -13.47
CA PHE A 165 29.51 -8.71 -13.34
C PHE A 165 30.23 -9.04 -12.03
N GLN A 166 29.94 -8.29 -10.96
CA GLN A 166 30.51 -8.47 -9.63
C GLN A 166 29.67 -9.48 -8.83
N TYR A 167 29.80 -10.76 -9.15
CA TYR A 167 28.94 -11.83 -8.58
C TYR A 167 29.04 -11.95 -7.05
N ALA A 168 30.20 -11.74 -6.46
CA ALA A 168 30.39 -11.82 -5.01
C ALA A 168 29.62 -10.70 -4.29
N GLU A 169 29.67 -9.47 -4.81
CA GLU A 169 28.95 -8.33 -4.27
C GLU A 169 27.44 -8.47 -4.49
N THR A 170 27.03 -8.99 -5.66
CA THR A 170 25.63 -9.29 -5.96
C THR A 170 25.05 -10.27 -4.94
N CYS A 171 25.75 -11.36 -4.64
CA CYS A 171 25.33 -12.32 -3.61
C CYS A 171 25.20 -11.68 -2.24
N ALA A 172 26.17 -10.84 -1.84
CA ALA A 172 26.12 -10.14 -0.56
C ALA A 172 24.90 -9.23 -0.45
N VAL A 173 24.60 -8.43 -1.48
CA VAL A 173 23.44 -7.54 -1.52
C VAL A 173 22.14 -8.32 -1.48
N MET A 174 22.03 -9.43 -2.23
CA MET A 174 20.85 -10.29 -2.22
C MET A 174 20.58 -10.89 -0.84
N ILE A 175 21.61 -11.36 -0.14
CA ILE A 175 21.50 -11.90 1.23
C ILE A 175 20.99 -10.80 2.17
N ILE A 176 21.51 -9.58 2.08
CA ILE A 176 21.06 -8.45 2.91
C ILE A 176 19.58 -8.15 2.64
N ILE A 177 19.15 -8.10 1.38
CA ILE A 177 17.74 -7.89 1.02
C ILE A 177 16.86 -8.98 1.63
N VAL A 178 17.22 -10.24 1.46
CA VAL A 178 16.44 -11.39 2.00
C VAL A 178 16.33 -11.31 3.52
N LEU A 179 17.42 -11.04 4.21
CA LEU A 179 17.43 -10.91 5.68
C LEU A 179 16.55 -9.75 6.14
N THR A 180 16.64 -8.60 5.47
CA THR A 180 15.84 -7.40 5.81
C THR A 180 14.35 -7.66 5.59
N VAL A 181 13.98 -8.24 4.45
CA VAL A 181 12.59 -8.60 4.15
C VAL A 181 12.06 -9.59 5.16
N SER A 182 12.81 -10.68 5.43
CA SER A 182 12.41 -11.71 6.41
C SER A 182 12.22 -11.13 7.82
N MET A 183 13.07 -10.19 8.22
CA MET A 183 12.93 -9.52 9.52
C MET A 183 11.64 -8.68 9.58
N ILE A 184 11.34 -7.94 8.54
CA ILE A 184 10.10 -7.15 8.43
C ILE A 184 8.88 -8.06 8.44
N ASP A 185 8.90 -9.18 7.70
CA ASP A 185 7.82 -10.16 7.64
C ASP A 185 7.51 -10.74 9.04
N VAL A 186 8.55 -11.12 9.79
CA VAL A 186 8.39 -11.65 11.17
C VAL A 186 7.80 -10.59 12.11
N VAL A 187 8.27 -9.34 12.03
CA VAL A 187 7.74 -8.24 12.86
C VAL A 187 6.28 -7.96 12.52
N SER A 188 5.95 -7.83 11.24
CA SER A 188 4.58 -7.61 10.76
C SER A 188 3.63 -8.74 11.16
N ALA A 189 4.08 -9.99 11.07
CA ALA A 189 3.29 -11.15 11.48
C ALA A 189 3.01 -11.17 12.99
N ARG A 190 3.98 -10.77 13.82
CA ARG A 190 3.77 -10.64 15.28
C ARG A 190 2.77 -9.54 15.63
N ILE A 191 2.88 -8.38 14.98
CA ILE A 191 1.95 -7.27 15.19
C ILE A 191 0.52 -7.68 14.80
N ARG A 192 0.35 -8.36 13.66
CA ARG A 192 -0.98 -8.87 13.24
C ARG A 192 -1.60 -9.83 14.25
N LYS A 193 -0.82 -10.75 14.83
CA LYS A 193 -1.33 -11.69 15.85
C LYS A 193 -1.79 -11.03 17.15
N VAL A 194 -1.31 -9.83 17.45
CA VAL A 194 -1.73 -9.08 18.65
C VAL A 194 -2.98 -8.25 18.39
N LEU A 195 -3.22 -7.85 17.12
CA LEU A 195 -4.30 -6.95 16.75
C LEU A 195 -5.58 -7.68 16.26
N VAL A 196 -5.43 -8.91 15.82
CA VAL A 196 -6.50 -9.78 15.33
C VAL A 196 -6.54 -11.06 16.17
#